data_c2c69a4a4614ea050507fa76cbe887d1
#
_entry.id   c2c69a4a4614ea050507fa76cbe887d1
#
_cell.length_a   1.000
_cell.length_b   1.000
_cell.length_c   1.000
_cell.angle_alpha   90.00
_cell.angle_beta   90.00
_cell.angle_gamma   90.00
#
_symmetry.space_group_name_H-M   'P 1'
#
loop_
_entity.id
_entity.type
_entity.pdbx_description
1 polymer ?
#
loop_
_entity_poly.entity_id
_entity_poly.type
_entity_poly.pdbx_seq_one_letter_code
_entity_poly.pdbx_strand_id
1 'polypeptide(L)'
;MEKTRRKGLCTVFLGFFVLASVAAACAQQLSPKLQDAVGHWQVIDNDKPNGHVDTYLVGGMLFGRVTEVRPGRTPKDVCDKCSGDLKNQLILGMVIMRNFKPDGDIWAGGTVVDPENGKEYKGKIWTLGKDKLSMRGYIGISLLGRTQTWVRIP
;
A
#
# COMPACT_ATOMS: atom_id res chain seq x y z
N MET A 1 -55.36 42.04 -36.90
CA MET A 1 -55.44 40.62 -36.53
C MET A 1 -55.13 39.81 -37.77
N GLU A 2 -53.90 39.38 -37.97
CA GLU A 2 -53.57 38.34 -38.95
C GLU A 2 -52.21 37.75 -38.64
N LYS A 3 -52.22 36.47 -38.39
CA LYS A 3 -51.12 35.69 -37.86
C LYS A 3 -50.37 35.06 -39.03
N THR A 4 -49.24 35.64 -39.45
CA THR A 4 -48.41 35.10 -40.51
C THR A 4 -47.49 34.01 -39.99
N ARG A 5 -47.77 32.75 -40.35
CA ARG A 5 -46.92 31.57 -40.12
C ARG A 5 -45.78 31.58 -41.14
N ARG A 6 -44.56 31.79 -40.68
CA ARG A 6 -43.37 31.47 -41.49
C ARG A 6 -42.93 30.03 -41.25
N LYS A 7 -43.00 29.21 -42.28
CA LYS A 7 -42.44 27.86 -42.33
C LYS A 7 -40.94 27.99 -42.54
N GLY A 8 -40.18 27.65 -41.53
CA GLY A 8 -38.72 27.51 -41.62
C GLY A 8 -38.35 26.15 -42.18
N LEU A 9 -37.62 26.16 -43.28
CA LEU A 9 -37.07 25.00 -43.96
C LEU A 9 -35.90 24.47 -43.18
N CYS A 10 -36.03 23.26 -42.61
CA CYS A 10 -34.95 22.60 -41.89
C CYS A 10 -34.03 21.89 -42.91
N THR A 11 -32.87 22.47 -43.16
CA THR A 11 -31.82 21.85 -43.96
C THR A 11 -31.10 20.83 -43.07
N VAL A 12 -31.25 19.55 -43.43
CA VAL A 12 -30.55 18.44 -42.75
C VAL A 12 -29.10 18.43 -43.24
N PHE A 13 -28.18 18.90 -42.43
CA PHE A 13 -26.74 18.64 -42.60
C PHE A 13 -26.43 17.27 -41.97
N LEU A 14 -26.14 16.30 -42.85
CA LEU A 14 -25.58 14.99 -42.44
C LEU A 14 -24.12 15.20 -42.07
N GLY A 15 -23.85 15.56 -40.81
CA GLY A 15 -22.51 15.58 -40.27
C GLY A 15 -22.13 14.20 -39.75
N PHE A 16 -21.15 13.59 -40.41
CA PHE A 16 -20.47 12.37 -39.90
C PHE A 16 -19.78 12.66 -38.58
N PHE A 17 -20.46 12.38 -37.46
CA PHE A 17 -19.83 12.38 -36.13
C PHE A 17 -19.02 11.10 -35.95
N VAL A 18 -17.71 11.19 -36.18
CA VAL A 18 -16.77 10.17 -35.73
C VAL A 18 -16.73 10.25 -34.19
N LEU A 19 -17.47 9.36 -33.54
CA LEU A 19 -17.38 9.13 -32.09
C LEU A 19 -16.03 8.48 -31.80
N ALA A 20 -15.02 9.32 -31.56
CA ALA A 20 -13.80 8.87 -30.88
C ALA A 20 -14.18 8.55 -29.43
N SER A 21 -14.42 7.27 -29.13
CA SER A 21 -14.57 6.76 -27.78
C SER A 21 -13.21 6.88 -27.06
N VAL A 22 -13.02 7.99 -26.36
CA VAL A 22 -11.95 8.14 -25.39
C VAL A 22 -12.31 7.21 -24.23
N ALA A 23 -11.75 6.00 -24.23
CA ALA A 23 -11.76 5.14 -23.06
C ALA A 23 -10.93 5.86 -21.97
N ALA A 24 -11.60 6.63 -21.13
CA ALA A 24 -11.01 7.16 -19.91
C ALA A 24 -10.64 5.96 -19.03
N ALA A 25 -9.37 5.56 -19.05
CA ALA A 25 -8.82 4.65 -18.06
C ALA A 25 -9.03 5.30 -16.69
N CYS A 26 -10.05 4.85 -15.96
CA CYS A 26 -10.30 5.27 -14.60
C CYS A 26 -9.16 4.72 -13.74
N ALA A 27 -8.06 5.46 -13.65
CA ALA A 27 -7.03 5.18 -12.66
C ALA A 27 -7.70 5.32 -11.29
N GLN A 28 -7.94 4.20 -10.60
CA GLN A 28 -8.51 4.20 -9.27
C GLN A 28 -7.54 4.94 -8.35
N GLN A 29 -7.91 6.18 -8.02
CA GLN A 29 -7.13 7.02 -7.14
C GLN A 29 -7.28 6.49 -5.72
N LEU A 30 -6.15 6.08 -5.11
CA LEU A 30 -6.12 5.62 -3.72
C LEU A 30 -6.66 6.70 -2.80
N SER A 31 -7.40 6.31 -1.76
CA SER A 31 -7.86 7.26 -0.74
C SER A 31 -6.66 7.91 -0.03
N PRO A 32 -6.81 9.14 0.50
CA PRO A 32 -5.75 9.81 1.26
C PRO A 32 -5.18 8.93 2.39
N LYS A 33 -6.02 8.19 3.10
CA LYS A 33 -5.59 7.28 4.17
C LYS A 33 -4.69 6.15 3.67
N LEU A 34 -4.97 5.61 2.49
CA LEU A 34 -4.10 4.60 1.87
C LEU A 34 -2.77 5.20 1.43
N GLN A 35 -2.79 6.43 0.90
CA GLN A 35 -1.56 7.14 0.50
C GLN A 35 -0.71 7.49 1.72
N ASP A 36 -1.31 7.87 2.85
CA ASP A 36 -0.61 8.16 4.09
C ASP A 36 0.18 6.97 4.65
N ALA A 37 -0.09 5.74 4.20
CA ALA A 37 0.70 4.57 4.59
C ALA A 37 2.06 4.50 3.88
N VAL A 38 2.29 5.27 2.81
CA VAL A 38 3.57 5.34 2.11
C VAL A 38 4.51 6.29 2.84
N GLY A 39 5.75 5.85 3.09
CA GLY A 39 6.74 6.70 3.75
C GLY A 39 7.83 5.93 4.49
N HIS A 40 8.58 6.68 5.30
CA HIS A 40 9.67 6.18 6.11
C HIS A 40 9.21 6.05 7.56
N TRP A 41 9.40 4.86 8.16
CA TRP A 41 8.79 4.51 9.43
C TRP A 41 9.80 3.90 10.39
N GLN A 42 9.79 4.37 11.63
CA GLN A 42 10.39 3.65 12.76
C GLN A 42 9.39 2.64 13.29
N VAL A 43 9.76 1.38 13.29
CA VAL A 43 8.99 0.30 13.90
C VAL A 43 9.11 0.39 15.41
N ILE A 44 7.98 0.39 16.12
CA ILE A 44 7.94 0.31 17.57
C ILE A 44 7.37 -1.04 17.97
N ASP A 45 8.17 -1.81 18.70
CA ASP A 45 7.80 -3.13 19.18
C ASP A 45 7.99 -3.22 20.69
N ASN A 46 6.91 -3.53 21.44
CA ASN A 46 6.91 -3.51 22.91
C ASN A 46 7.49 -2.20 23.47
N ASP A 47 7.02 -1.06 22.92
CA ASP A 47 7.44 0.31 23.30
C ASP A 47 8.93 0.59 23.08
N LYS A 48 9.61 -0.21 22.26
CA LYS A 48 11.03 -0.03 21.91
C LYS A 48 11.22 0.13 20.41
N PRO A 49 12.14 1.00 19.98
CA PRO A 49 12.54 1.10 18.57
C PRO A 49 13.07 -0.25 18.05
N ASN A 50 12.61 -0.65 16.86
CA ASN A 50 12.92 -1.95 16.27
C ASN A 50 13.34 -1.85 14.79
N GLY A 51 14.15 -0.84 14.44
CA GLY A 51 14.61 -0.57 13.08
C GLY A 51 13.64 0.27 12.27
N HIS A 52 14.01 0.51 11.00
CA HIS A 52 13.23 1.33 10.10
C HIS A 52 12.77 0.56 8.87
N VAL A 53 11.61 0.97 8.34
CA VAL A 53 11.02 0.38 7.15
C VAL A 53 10.52 1.48 6.22
N ASP A 54 10.91 1.43 4.95
CA ASP A 54 10.26 2.19 3.88
C ASP A 54 9.07 1.42 3.35
N THR A 55 7.93 2.08 3.28
CA THR A 55 6.76 1.56 2.58
C THR A 55 6.57 2.30 1.26
N TYR A 56 6.26 1.57 0.20
CA TYR A 56 6.16 2.10 -1.16
C TYR A 56 5.16 1.30 -2.00
N LEU A 57 4.75 1.88 -3.12
CA LEU A 57 3.77 1.26 -4.02
C LEU A 57 4.45 0.63 -5.23
N VAL A 58 4.02 -0.58 -5.57
CA VAL A 58 4.34 -1.26 -6.83
C VAL A 58 3.05 -1.82 -7.41
N GLY A 59 2.66 -1.39 -8.60
CA GLY A 59 1.45 -1.87 -9.27
C GLY A 59 0.17 -1.68 -8.45
N GLY A 60 0.07 -0.60 -7.64
CA GLY A 60 -1.09 -0.32 -6.79
C GLY A 60 -1.14 -1.16 -5.51
N MET A 61 -0.14 -1.96 -5.21
CA MET A 61 0.03 -2.71 -3.97
C MET A 61 1.10 -2.07 -3.08
N LEU A 62 0.94 -2.16 -1.75
CA LEU A 62 1.90 -1.67 -0.79
C LEU A 62 2.93 -2.77 -0.46
N PHE A 63 4.19 -2.37 -0.48
CA PHE A 63 5.36 -3.16 -0.08
C PHE A 63 6.11 -2.42 1.03
N GLY A 64 6.99 -3.15 1.74
CA GLY A 64 7.86 -2.54 2.75
C GLY A 64 9.23 -3.19 2.78
N ARG A 65 10.27 -2.34 2.84
CA ARG A 65 11.68 -2.74 2.84
C ARG A 65 12.38 -2.23 4.08
N VAL A 66 13.20 -3.07 4.71
CA VAL A 66 14.05 -2.68 5.84
C VAL A 66 15.10 -1.68 5.37
N THR A 67 15.16 -0.52 6.01
CA THR A 67 16.16 0.53 5.74
C THR A 67 17.14 0.72 6.89
N GLU A 68 16.77 0.27 8.09
CA GLU A 68 17.67 0.19 9.23
C GLU A 68 17.35 -1.07 10.04
N VAL A 69 18.37 -1.81 10.41
CA VAL A 69 18.22 -2.98 11.27
C VAL A 69 18.00 -2.57 12.73
N ARG A 70 17.31 -3.42 13.49
CA ARG A 70 17.04 -3.14 14.91
C ARG A 70 18.32 -3.00 15.74
N PRO A 71 18.25 -2.31 16.88
CA PRO A 71 19.36 -2.25 17.85
C PRO A 71 19.88 -3.65 18.21
N GLY A 72 21.21 -3.79 18.24
CA GLY A 72 21.90 -5.06 18.50
C GLY A 72 22.14 -5.92 17.25
N ARG A 73 21.69 -5.50 16.07
CA ARG A 73 22.06 -6.07 14.78
C ARG A 73 23.01 -5.18 14.00
N THR A 74 23.67 -5.77 13.02
CA THR A 74 24.57 -5.07 12.09
C THR A 74 24.01 -5.07 10.66
N PRO A 75 24.42 -4.16 9.78
CA PRO A 75 24.04 -4.17 8.37
C PRO A 75 24.45 -5.44 7.60
N LYS A 76 25.33 -6.25 8.17
CA LYS A 76 25.82 -7.52 7.57
C LYS A 76 24.99 -8.73 8.01
N ASP A 77 24.06 -8.57 8.93
CA ASP A 77 23.27 -9.67 9.45
C ASP A 77 22.29 -10.17 8.38
N VAL A 78 22.18 -11.50 8.31
CA VAL A 78 21.33 -12.20 7.36
C VAL A 78 20.12 -12.83 8.06
N CYS A 79 19.04 -13.08 7.32
CA CYS A 79 17.90 -13.84 7.83
C CYS A 79 18.19 -15.33 7.77
N ASP A 80 18.88 -15.86 8.74
CA ASP A 80 19.25 -17.28 8.87
C ASP A 80 18.06 -18.19 9.17
N LYS A 81 16.97 -17.64 9.74
CA LYS A 81 15.74 -18.36 10.07
C LYS A 81 14.67 -18.28 8.98
N CYS A 82 14.82 -17.38 8.01
CA CYS A 82 13.90 -17.25 6.88
C CYS A 82 13.91 -18.50 6.01
N SER A 83 12.87 -18.66 5.21
CA SER A 83 12.73 -19.71 4.21
C SER A 83 12.66 -19.13 2.78
N GLY A 84 12.70 -20.00 1.78
CA GLY A 84 12.55 -19.62 0.38
C GLY A 84 13.60 -18.62 -0.09
N ASP A 85 13.13 -17.62 -0.84
CA ASP A 85 13.95 -16.57 -1.43
C ASP A 85 14.60 -15.62 -0.41
N LEU A 86 14.11 -15.59 0.83
CA LEU A 86 14.64 -14.74 1.91
C LEU A 86 15.72 -15.44 2.76
N LYS A 87 15.93 -16.75 2.57
CA LYS A 87 16.93 -17.49 3.34
C LYS A 87 18.32 -16.93 3.10
N ASN A 88 18.99 -16.56 4.20
CA ASN A 88 20.35 -15.98 4.20
C ASN A 88 20.51 -14.66 3.41
N GLN A 89 19.40 -13.99 3.05
CA GLN A 89 19.49 -12.63 2.53
C GLN A 89 19.87 -11.64 3.64
N LEU A 90 20.58 -10.56 3.27
CA LEU A 90 20.81 -9.44 4.18
C LEU A 90 19.49 -8.90 4.66
N ILE A 91 19.35 -8.66 5.98
CA ILE A 91 18.14 -8.06 6.56
C ILE A 91 18.01 -6.61 6.12
N LEU A 92 19.13 -5.87 6.08
CA LEU A 92 19.14 -4.52 5.51
C LEU A 92 18.83 -4.59 4.00
N GLY A 93 17.81 -3.86 3.57
CA GLY A 93 17.32 -3.88 2.19
C GLY A 93 16.29 -4.97 1.87
N MET A 94 16.03 -5.90 2.80
CA MET A 94 15.07 -6.99 2.60
C MET A 94 13.65 -6.45 2.45
N VAL A 95 12.91 -6.94 1.45
CA VAL A 95 11.49 -6.68 1.30
C VAL A 95 10.72 -7.63 2.21
N ILE A 96 10.35 -7.13 3.39
CA ILE A 96 9.64 -7.91 4.41
C ILE A 96 8.13 -7.85 4.29
N MET A 97 7.59 -6.80 3.67
CA MET A 97 6.14 -6.64 3.45
C MET A 97 5.85 -6.76 1.96
N ARG A 98 4.88 -7.62 1.60
CA ARG A 98 4.59 -7.93 0.20
C ARG A 98 3.11 -7.98 -0.10
N ASN A 99 2.72 -7.46 -1.26
CA ASN A 99 1.42 -7.65 -1.91
C ASN A 99 0.19 -7.18 -1.09
N PHE A 100 0.33 -6.15 -0.24
CA PHE A 100 -0.82 -5.57 0.43
C PHE A 100 -1.70 -4.83 -0.57
N LYS A 101 -2.99 -5.14 -0.59
CA LYS A 101 -3.98 -4.55 -1.49
C LYS A 101 -4.89 -3.58 -0.73
N PRO A 102 -5.45 -2.55 -1.42
CA PRO A 102 -6.49 -1.72 -0.84
C PRO A 102 -7.72 -2.55 -0.44
N ASP A 103 -8.22 -2.31 0.77
CA ASP A 103 -9.46 -2.91 1.30
C ASP A 103 -10.18 -1.83 2.12
N GLY A 104 -11.04 -1.04 1.46
CA GLY A 104 -11.60 0.17 2.01
C GLY A 104 -10.51 1.20 2.35
N ASP A 105 -10.42 1.58 3.61
CA ASP A 105 -9.44 2.55 4.13
C ASP A 105 -8.17 1.90 4.71
N ILE A 106 -7.98 0.61 4.50
CA ILE A 106 -6.82 -0.15 5.01
C ILE A 106 -6.10 -0.89 3.89
N TRP A 107 -4.88 -1.33 4.17
CA TRP A 107 -4.14 -2.27 3.35
C TRP A 107 -4.25 -3.67 3.94
N ALA A 108 -4.64 -4.67 3.15
CA ALA A 108 -4.86 -6.04 3.62
C ALA A 108 -4.44 -7.10 2.60
N GLY A 109 -4.50 -8.37 3.00
CA GLY A 109 -4.26 -9.52 2.11
C GLY A 109 -2.81 -9.73 1.70
N GLY A 110 -1.89 -8.89 2.21
CA GLY A 110 -0.46 -9.08 2.05
C GLY A 110 0.15 -9.92 3.15
N THR A 111 1.45 -10.14 3.04
CA THR A 111 2.26 -10.86 4.01
C THR A 111 3.39 -10.01 4.56
N VAL A 112 3.83 -10.31 5.77
CA VAL A 112 5.01 -9.72 6.39
C VAL A 112 5.86 -10.83 7.00
N VAL A 113 7.16 -10.78 6.71
CA VAL A 113 8.14 -11.68 7.32
C VAL A 113 8.81 -10.98 8.49
N ASP A 114 8.91 -11.70 9.62
CA ASP A 114 9.68 -11.26 10.76
C ASP A 114 11.09 -11.88 10.68
N PRO A 115 12.14 -11.07 10.42
CA PRO A 115 13.51 -11.59 10.28
C PRO A 115 14.07 -12.21 11.55
N GLU A 116 13.47 -11.92 12.73
CA GLU A 116 13.95 -12.44 14.00
C GLU A 116 13.60 -13.93 14.21
N ASN A 117 12.48 -14.34 13.70
CA ASN A 117 12.01 -15.73 13.82
C ASN A 117 11.84 -16.45 12.48
N GLY A 118 12.00 -15.75 11.36
CA GLY A 118 11.87 -16.27 9.99
C GLY A 118 10.44 -16.61 9.57
N LYS A 119 9.43 -16.27 10.38
CA LYS A 119 8.03 -16.62 10.10
C LYS A 119 7.38 -15.56 9.21
N GLU A 120 6.50 -16.04 8.34
CA GLU A 120 5.63 -15.20 7.54
C GLU A 120 4.24 -15.11 8.18
N TYR A 121 3.71 -13.90 8.24
CA TYR A 121 2.40 -13.57 8.80
C TYR A 121 1.55 -12.93 7.72
N LYS A 122 0.24 -13.17 7.76
CA LYS A 122 -0.73 -12.33 7.04
C LYS A 122 -0.80 -10.97 7.72
N GLY A 123 -1.00 -9.90 6.94
CA GLY A 123 -0.96 -8.54 7.47
C GLY A 123 -2.21 -7.71 7.18
N LYS A 124 -2.46 -6.76 8.08
CA LYS A 124 -3.35 -5.61 7.88
C LYS A 124 -2.63 -4.35 8.34
N ILE A 125 -2.81 -3.26 7.60
CA ILE A 125 -2.15 -1.98 7.86
C ILE A 125 -3.19 -0.87 7.75
N TRP A 126 -3.16 0.05 8.71
CA TRP A 126 -3.98 1.25 8.69
C TRP A 126 -3.24 2.43 9.31
N THR A 127 -3.56 3.62 8.88
CA THR A 127 -2.97 4.84 9.41
C THR A 127 -3.79 5.40 10.57
N LEU A 128 -3.09 5.97 11.54
CA LEU A 128 -3.62 6.72 12.67
C LEU A 128 -3.17 8.19 12.52
N GLY A 129 -3.78 8.88 11.55
CA GLY A 129 -3.30 10.17 11.06
C GLY A 129 -2.08 10.03 10.15
N LYS A 130 -1.34 11.14 9.92
CA LYS A 130 -0.20 11.17 8.99
C LYS A 130 1.09 10.61 9.57
N ASP A 131 1.21 10.60 10.90
CA ASP A 131 2.48 10.34 11.60
C ASP A 131 2.56 8.97 12.25
N LYS A 132 1.47 8.21 12.22
CA LYS A 132 1.41 6.88 12.82
C LYS A 132 0.73 5.88 11.90
N LEU A 133 1.29 4.68 11.88
CA LEU A 133 0.77 3.53 11.15
C LEU A 133 0.68 2.35 12.12
N SER A 134 -0.40 1.60 12.04
CA SER A 134 -0.55 0.32 12.73
C SER A 134 -0.39 -0.82 11.76
N MET A 135 0.43 -1.80 12.09
CA MET A 135 0.61 -3.03 11.34
C MET A 135 0.25 -4.22 12.23
N ARG A 136 -0.73 -5.01 11.81
CA ARG A 136 -1.15 -6.22 12.51
C ARG A 136 -0.74 -7.44 11.71
N GLY A 137 0.17 -8.23 12.29
CA GLY A 137 0.55 -9.56 11.79
C GLY A 137 -0.22 -10.66 12.49
N TYR A 138 -0.64 -11.70 11.74
CA TYR A 138 -1.38 -12.83 12.30
C TYR A 138 -1.17 -14.11 11.48
N ILE A 139 -1.34 -15.26 12.15
CA ILE A 139 -1.38 -16.59 11.51
C ILE A 139 -2.80 -17.13 11.71
N GLY A 140 -3.40 -17.64 10.64
CA GLY A 140 -4.80 -18.10 10.68
C GLY A 140 -5.78 -16.94 10.68
N ILE A 141 -6.37 -16.61 11.84
CA ILE A 141 -7.37 -15.54 11.97
C ILE A 141 -6.78 -14.27 12.57
N SER A 142 -7.23 -13.12 12.08
CA SER A 142 -6.72 -11.81 12.49
C SER A 142 -6.90 -11.52 14.00
N LEU A 143 -7.88 -12.15 14.65
CA LEU A 143 -8.14 -11.95 16.08
C LEU A 143 -6.95 -12.36 16.95
N LEU A 144 -6.21 -13.39 16.56
CA LEU A 144 -5.03 -13.90 17.31
C LEU A 144 -3.72 -13.22 16.91
N GLY A 145 -3.79 -12.11 16.19
CA GLY A 145 -2.61 -11.38 15.72
C GLY A 145 -2.03 -10.43 16.77
N ARG A 146 -0.81 -9.95 16.46
CA ARG A 146 -0.12 -8.89 17.19
C ARG A 146 -0.11 -7.60 16.38
N THR A 147 -0.33 -6.48 17.04
CA THR A 147 -0.26 -5.15 16.43
C THR A 147 0.99 -4.41 16.90
N GLN A 148 1.72 -3.84 15.96
CA GLN A 148 2.82 -2.91 16.19
C GLN A 148 2.36 -1.51 15.74
N THR A 149 2.87 -0.49 16.41
CA THR A 149 2.71 0.90 15.98
C THR A 149 4.02 1.38 15.37
N TRP A 150 3.95 1.98 14.21
CA TRP A 150 5.09 2.58 13.52
C TRP A 150 4.93 4.09 13.52
N VAL A 151 6.00 4.81 13.72
CA VAL A 151 6.03 6.27 13.77
C VAL A 151 6.77 6.79 12.55
N ARG A 152 6.19 7.78 11.89
CA ARG A 152 6.82 8.41 10.72
C ARG A 152 8.07 9.15 11.17
N ILE A 153 9.12 8.98 10.40
CA ILE A 153 10.37 9.74 10.57
C ILE A 153 10.64 10.53 9.28
N PRO A 154 11.32 11.69 9.40
CA PRO A 154 11.66 12.56 8.28
C PRO A 154 12.46 11.89 7.17
#